data_acc6163c32e341e6b4b3d1e45d4295ba
#
_entry.id   acc6163c32e341e6b4b3d1e45d4295ba
#
_cell.length_a   1.000
_cell.length_b   1.000
_cell.length_c   1.000
_cell.angle_alpha   90.00
_cell.angle_beta   90.00
_cell.angle_gamma   90.00
#
_symmetry.space_group_name_H-M   'P 1'
#
loop_
_entity.id
_entity.type
_entity.pdbx_description
1 polymer ?
#
loop_
_entity_poly.entity_id
_entity_poly.type
_entity_poly.pdbx_seq_one_letter_code
_entity_poly.pdbx_strand_id
1 'polypeptide(L)'
;MRIAEIYKSFQGEGLLTGTESAFLRTSGCNLRCWYCDTPYTSWNPTGEDLSVSEIVRQVTSLGCRHVVITGGEPMLHAEMIPVCHQLHETGHHITIETAGTLFLPVECDLMAISPKRANSDPSPDDHPRWNKRHRRARHVPAVIRKLVTKYSYQLKFVIDTPRDCEQVSEYLEEFPEISRERVYLMPLGTTAEELEARGEWLRPYCDQNQFRFCPRMQIEWFGLRQAT
;
A
#
# COMPACT_ATOMS: atom_id res chain seq x y z
N MET A 1 -12.74 -12.56 9.00
CA MET A 1 -12.37 -11.98 7.68
C MET A 1 -11.30 -12.82 7.01
N ARG A 2 -11.18 -12.71 5.68
CA ARG A 2 -10.23 -13.51 4.91
C ARG A 2 -8.82 -12.95 4.96
N ILE A 3 -7.86 -13.76 5.43
CA ILE A 3 -6.45 -13.44 5.57
C ILE A 3 -5.64 -14.30 4.59
N ALA A 4 -4.80 -13.65 3.78
CA ALA A 4 -3.93 -14.34 2.85
C ALA A 4 -2.70 -14.91 3.55
N GLU A 5 -2.07 -14.11 4.44
CA GLU A 5 -0.88 -14.51 5.18
C GLU A 5 -0.63 -13.62 6.41
N ILE A 6 0.01 -14.20 7.43
CA ILE A 6 0.56 -13.48 8.60
C ILE A 6 1.99 -13.97 8.77
N TYR A 7 2.97 -13.07 8.73
CA TYR A 7 4.39 -13.41 8.78
C TYR A 7 5.23 -12.26 9.33
N LYS A 8 6.48 -12.54 9.68
CA LYS A 8 7.46 -11.58 10.17
C LYS A 8 8.47 -11.27 9.08
N SER A 9 8.73 -9.99 8.82
CA SER A 9 9.74 -9.53 7.87
C SER A 9 10.18 -8.09 8.17
N PHE A 10 10.93 -7.49 7.24
CA PHE A 10 11.31 -6.08 7.26
C PHE A 10 10.46 -5.27 6.29
N GLN A 11 10.06 -4.06 6.67
CA GLN A 11 9.39 -3.15 5.75
C GLN A 11 10.37 -2.73 4.64
N GLY A 12 9.98 -2.94 3.39
CA GLY A 12 10.83 -2.65 2.22
C GLY A 12 10.57 -1.29 1.59
N GLU A 13 9.55 -0.54 2.03
CA GLU A 13 9.06 0.65 1.35
C GLU A 13 8.67 1.77 2.33
N GLY A 14 8.90 3.03 1.91
CA GLY A 14 8.41 4.22 2.62
C GLY A 14 9.19 4.60 3.87
N LEU A 15 8.51 5.31 4.78
CA LEU A 15 9.11 5.95 5.96
C LEU A 15 9.80 4.98 6.91
N LEU A 16 9.24 3.78 7.06
CA LEU A 16 9.71 2.78 8.01
C LEU A 16 10.52 1.64 7.35
N THR A 17 11.11 1.90 6.18
CA THR A 17 12.00 0.94 5.50
C THR A 17 13.08 0.44 6.44
N GLY A 18 13.29 -0.88 6.49
CA GLY A 18 14.25 -1.56 7.37
C GLY A 18 13.71 -1.91 8.75
N THR A 19 12.47 -1.53 9.09
CA THR A 19 11.88 -1.86 10.38
C THR A 19 11.32 -3.27 10.39
N GLU A 20 11.77 -4.09 11.37
CA GLU A 20 11.22 -5.43 11.60
C GLU A 20 9.74 -5.34 12.00
N SER A 21 8.88 -6.07 11.33
CA SER A 21 7.42 -5.96 11.48
C SER A 21 6.70 -7.29 11.30
N ALA A 22 5.57 -7.43 11.98
CA ALA A 22 4.58 -8.44 11.67
C ALA A 22 3.69 -7.94 10.52
N PHE A 23 3.61 -8.68 9.44
CA PHE A 23 2.75 -8.38 8.31
C PHE A 23 1.45 -9.16 8.42
N LEU A 24 0.33 -8.44 8.40
CA LEU A 24 -1.02 -8.96 8.29
C LEU A 24 -1.56 -8.62 6.90
N ARG A 25 -1.61 -9.61 6.01
CA ARG A 25 -2.05 -9.43 4.64
C ARG A 25 -3.47 -9.93 4.45
N THR A 26 -4.42 -9.01 4.22
CA THR A 26 -5.82 -9.34 3.94
C THR A 26 -6.00 -9.84 2.50
N SER A 27 -7.05 -10.62 2.27
CA SER A 27 -7.43 -11.13 0.95
C SER A 27 -8.73 -10.47 0.48
N GLY A 28 -8.72 -10.02 -0.77
CA GLY A 28 -9.78 -9.25 -1.40
C GLY A 28 -9.35 -7.81 -1.69
N CYS A 29 -9.68 -7.31 -2.88
CA CYS A 29 -9.42 -5.93 -3.30
C CYS A 29 -10.56 -5.42 -4.17
N ASN A 30 -10.92 -4.15 -4.04
CA ASN A 30 -11.90 -3.49 -4.90
C ASN A 30 -11.29 -3.01 -6.23
N LEU A 31 -9.95 -3.04 -6.35
CA LEU A 31 -9.20 -2.69 -7.54
C LEU A 31 -8.60 -3.93 -8.24
N ARG A 32 -8.16 -3.74 -9.49
CA ARG A 32 -7.44 -4.74 -10.30
C ARG A 32 -6.32 -4.02 -11.06
N CYS A 33 -5.22 -3.69 -10.34
CA CYS A 33 -4.04 -3.14 -10.98
C CYS A 33 -3.40 -4.22 -11.87
N TRP A 34 -2.98 -3.85 -13.08
CA TRP A 34 -2.31 -4.82 -13.96
C TRP A 34 -0.94 -5.26 -13.41
N TYR A 35 -0.26 -4.35 -12.73
CA TYR A 35 1.05 -4.58 -12.10
C TYR A 35 0.96 -5.05 -10.64
N CYS A 36 -0.17 -5.62 -10.19
CA CYS A 36 -0.31 -6.07 -8.82
C CYS A 36 0.72 -7.15 -8.50
N ASP A 37 1.57 -6.90 -7.51
CA ASP A 37 2.61 -7.83 -7.04
C ASP A 37 2.08 -8.94 -6.12
N THR A 38 0.83 -8.80 -5.67
CA THR A 38 0.12 -9.79 -4.84
C THR A 38 -1.20 -10.22 -5.49
N PRO A 39 -1.18 -10.78 -6.73
CA PRO A 39 -2.41 -11.13 -7.46
C PRO A 39 -3.28 -12.15 -6.71
N TYR A 40 -2.70 -12.94 -5.82
CA TYR A 40 -3.37 -13.88 -4.93
C TYR A 40 -4.19 -13.19 -3.81
N THR A 41 -4.14 -11.88 -3.68
CA THR A 41 -5.03 -11.09 -2.79
C THR A 41 -6.08 -10.28 -3.56
N SER A 42 -5.91 -10.13 -4.88
CA SER A 42 -6.74 -9.25 -5.70
C SER A 42 -7.41 -9.96 -6.87
N TRP A 43 -6.63 -10.44 -7.83
CA TRP A 43 -7.12 -11.10 -9.04
C TRP A 43 -7.71 -12.49 -8.75
N ASN A 44 -7.00 -13.28 -7.95
CA ASN A 44 -7.39 -14.63 -7.53
C ASN A 44 -7.32 -14.75 -6.00
N PRO A 45 -8.25 -14.12 -5.26
CA PRO A 45 -8.15 -14.04 -3.80
C PRO A 45 -8.13 -15.43 -3.14
N THR A 46 -7.04 -15.72 -2.42
CA THR A 46 -6.83 -16.92 -1.61
C THR A 46 -6.77 -16.54 -0.12
N GLY A 47 -6.72 -17.53 0.77
CA GLY A 47 -6.54 -17.31 2.20
C GLY A 47 -7.59 -18.02 3.05
N GLU A 48 -7.46 -17.87 4.35
CA GLU A 48 -8.31 -18.50 5.37
C GLU A 48 -9.17 -17.44 6.06
N ASP A 49 -10.37 -17.84 6.46
CA ASP A 49 -11.24 -17.00 7.28
C ASP A 49 -10.85 -17.12 8.74
N LEU A 50 -10.31 -16.03 9.32
CA LEU A 50 -9.89 -15.96 10.70
C LEU A 50 -10.78 -14.99 11.49
N SER A 51 -11.04 -15.32 12.75
CA SER A 51 -11.66 -14.42 13.71
C SER A 51 -10.70 -13.31 14.14
N VAL A 52 -11.23 -12.22 14.69
CA VAL A 52 -10.42 -11.11 15.24
C VAL A 52 -9.41 -11.61 16.28
N SER A 53 -9.85 -12.47 17.18
CA SER A 53 -8.99 -13.01 18.25
C SER A 53 -7.86 -13.91 17.73
N GLU A 54 -8.12 -14.69 16.69
CA GLU A 54 -7.09 -15.50 16.03
C GLU A 54 -6.05 -14.65 15.33
N ILE A 55 -6.48 -13.60 14.62
CA ILE A 55 -5.58 -12.66 13.96
C ILE A 55 -4.68 -11.97 14.97
N VAL A 56 -5.26 -11.38 16.01
CA VAL A 56 -4.49 -10.67 17.05
C VAL A 56 -3.50 -11.62 17.73
N ARG A 57 -3.93 -12.83 18.08
CA ARG A 57 -3.06 -13.86 18.68
C ARG A 57 -1.89 -14.23 17.76
N GLN A 58 -2.14 -14.46 16.46
CA GLN A 58 -1.08 -14.80 15.50
C GLN A 58 -0.11 -13.65 15.30
N VAL A 59 -0.59 -12.42 15.09
CA VAL A 59 0.25 -11.23 14.95
C VAL A 59 1.13 -11.01 16.19
N THR A 60 0.54 -11.05 17.37
CA THR A 60 1.27 -10.86 18.64
C THR A 60 2.32 -11.95 18.88
N SER A 61 2.04 -13.19 18.47
CA SER A 61 2.99 -14.31 18.63
C SER A 61 4.28 -14.15 17.84
N LEU A 62 4.32 -13.26 16.83
CA LEU A 62 5.54 -12.96 16.07
C LEU A 62 6.54 -12.07 16.83
N GLY A 63 6.13 -11.49 17.96
CA GLY A 63 7.00 -10.72 18.84
C GLY A 63 7.53 -9.40 18.26
N CYS A 64 6.88 -8.85 17.24
CA CYS A 64 7.25 -7.57 16.62
C CYS A 64 6.51 -6.42 17.28
N ARG A 65 7.21 -5.31 17.54
CA ARG A 65 6.57 -4.07 17.98
C ARG A 65 5.74 -3.40 16.87
N HIS A 66 6.21 -3.51 15.62
CA HIS A 66 5.55 -2.91 14.46
C HIS A 66 4.68 -3.94 13.76
N VAL A 67 3.50 -3.51 13.36
CA VAL A 67 2.54 -4.30 12.56
C VAL A 67 2.23 -3.53 11.28
N VAL A 68 2.37 -4.19 10.14
CA VAL A 68 1.94 -3.67 8.83
C VAL A 68 0.69 -4.41 8.41
N ILE A 69 -0.41 -3.70 8.35
CA ILE A 69 -1.68 -4.22 7.83
C ILE A 69 -1.78 -3.83 6.35
N THR A 70 -1.76 -4.82 5.48
CA THR A 70 -1.71 -4.67 4.03
C THR A 70 -2.58 -5.72 3.34
N GLY A 71 -2.37 -5.97 2.06
CA GLY A 71 -2.99 -7.06 1.34
C GLY A 71 -3.60 -6.65 0.02
N GLY A 72 -4.84 -7.06 -0.24
CA GLY A 72 -5.63 -6.50 -1.33
C GLY A 72 -6.01 -5.06 -1.01
N GLU A 73 -7.09 -4.88 -0.26
CA GLU A 73 -7.46 -3.59 0.34
C GLU A 73 -8.00 -3.85 1.76
N PRO A 74 -7.22 -3.54 2.81
CA PRO A 74 -7.64 -3.84 4.19
C PRO A 74 -8.91 -3.09 4.61
N MET A 75 -9.17 -1.91 4.05
CA MET A 75 -10.36 -1.10 4.36
C MET A 75 -11.67 -1.71 3.82
N LEU A 76 -11.64 -2.86 3.15
CA LEU A 76 -12.82 -3.65 2.79
C LEU A 76 -13.45 -4.37 3.98
N HIS A 77 -12.69 -4.64 5.03
CA HIS A 77 -13.07 -5.51 6.13
C HIS A 77 -13.37 -4.70 7.38
N ALA A 78 -14.65 -4.61 7.78
CA ALA A 78 -15.06 -3.88 8.99
C ALA A 78 -14.39 -4.43 10.27
N GLU A 79 -14.01 -5.69 10.26
CA GLU A 79 -13.27 -6.36 11.35
C GLU A 79 -11.88 -5.78 11.58
N MET A 80 -11.35 -4.97 10.65
CA MET A 80 -10.12 -4.20 10.88
C MET A 80 -10.24 -3.23 12.04
N ILE A 81 -11.44 -2.71 12.32
CA ILE A 81 -11.65 -1.79 13.44
C ILE A 81 -11.28 -2.47 14.77
N PRO A 82 -11.89 -3.60 15.17
CA PRO A 82 -11.51 -4.27 16.40
C PRO A 82 -10.12 -4.90 16.37
N VAL A 83 -9.58 -5.29 15.20
CA VAL A 83 -8.19 -5.78 15.09
C VAL A 83 -7.20 -4.67 15.42
N CYS A 84 -7.32 -3.50 14.80
CA CYS A 84 -6.44 -2.36 15.08
C CYS A 84 -6.55 -1.91 16.55
N HIS A 85 -7.77 -1.84 17.09
CA HIS A 85 -7.99 -1.48 18.47
C HIS A 85 -7.25 -2.43 19.44
N GLN A 86 -7.42 -3.75 19.30
CA GLN A 86 -6.77 -4.73 20.17
C GLN A 86 -5.25 -4.74 20.03
N LEU A 87 -4.72 -4.55 18.83
CA LEU A 87 -3.28 -4.41 18.62
C LEU A 87 -2.72 -3.12 19.22
N HIS A 88 -3.46 -2.02 19.13
CA HIS A 88 -3.08 -0.74 19.75
C HIS A 88 -3.05 -0.83 21.26
N GLU A 89 -4.07 -1.45 21.89
CA GLU A 89 -4.15 -1.70 23.34
C GLU A 89 -2.97 -2.54 23.85
N THR A 90 -2.41 -3.39 23.02
CA THR A 90 -1.21 -4.20 23.35
C THR A 90 0.12 -3.50 23.03
N GLY A 91 0.08 -2.21 22.65
CA GLY A 91 1.25 -1.36 22.47
C GLY A 91 1.96 -1.52 21.12
N HIS A 92 1.30 -2.11 20.12
CA HIS A 92 1.88 -2.19 18.77
C HIS A 92 1.80 -0.85 18.06
N HIS A 93 2.84 -0.54 17.27
CA HIS A 93 2.83 0.51 16.27
C HIS A 93 2.20 -0.02 14.98
N ILE A 94 1.10 0.56 14.55
CA ILE A 94 0.30 0.07 13.41
C ILE A 94 0.50 0.95 12.19
N THR A 95 0.98 0.35 11.10
CA THR A 95 0.98 0.95 9.75
C THR A 95 -0.11 0.28 8.92
N ILE A 96 -0.94 1.07 8.25
CA ILE A 96 -1.95 0.55 7.32
C ILE A 96 -1.61 0.97 5.90
N GLU A 97 -1.44 0.00 5.01
CA GLU A 97 -1.28 0.22 3.57
C GLU A 97 -2.63 0.11 2.85
N THR A 98 -3.07 1.19 2.24
CA THR A 98 -4.36 1.28 1.52
C THR A 98 -4.21 2.00 0.20
N ALA A 99 -5.07 1.67 -0.77
CA ALA A 99 -5.18 2.46 -2.01
C ALA A 99 -5.90 3.81 -1.80
N GLY A 100 -6.45 4.06 -0.62
CA GLY A 100 -7.18 5.30 -0.31
C GLY A 100 -8.53 5.40 -1.01
N THR A 101 -9.17 4.28 -1.30
CA THR A 101 -10.46 4.22 -1.99
C THR A 101 -11.64 3.99 -1.05
N LEU A 102 -11.36 3.56 0.17
CA LEU A 102 -12.31 3.27 1.22
C LEU A 102 -11.84 3.86 2.54
N PHE A 103 -12.78 4.11 3.45
CA PHE A 103 -12.48 4.62 4.78
C PHE A 103 -13.12 3.76 5.87
N LEU A 104 -12.29 3.36 6.84
CA LEU A 104 -12.73 2.82 8.13
C LEU A 104 -12.12 3.66 9.25
N PRO A 105 -12.83 3.88 10.37
CA PRO A 105 -12.32 4.62 11.52
C PRO A 105 -11.42 3.74 12.40
N VAL A 106 -10.31 3.28 11.85
CA VAL A 106 -9.33 2.41 12.52
C VAL A 106 -8.38 3.22 13.39
N GLU A 107 -7.73 2.57 14.34
CA GLU A 107 -6.60 3.11 15.09
C GLU A 107 -5.30 2.70 14.39
N CYS A 108 -4.48 3.68 14.00
CA CYS A 108 -3.15 3.42 13.42
C CYS A 108 -2.24 4.63 13.62
N ASP A 109 -0.93 4.36 13.64
CA ASP A 109 0.12 5.37 13.82
C ASP A 109 0.58 5.95 12.49
N LEU A 110 0.52 5.16 11.41
CA LEU A 110 0.89 5.60 10.06
C LEU A 110 -0.09 5.06 9.01
N MET A 111 -0.72 5.95 8.27
CA MET A 111 -1.53 5.63 7.10
C MET A 111 -0.66 5.74 5.84
N ALA A 112 -0.24 4.61 5.30
CA ALA A 112 0.53 4.52 4.06
C ALA A 112 -0.44 4.43 2.87
N ILE A 113 -0.75 5.56 2.27
CA ILE A 113 -1.72 5.66 1.19
C ILE A 113 -1.01 5.49 -0.15
N SER A 114 -1.49 4.58 -1.00
CA SER A 114 -0.95 4.36 -2.35
C SER A 114 -2.04 4.62 -3.41
N PRO A 115 -2.32 5.89 -3.74
CA PRO A 115 -3.35 6.22 -4.72
C PRO A 115 -3.01 5.62 -6.09
N LYS A 116 -3.98 4.98 -6.73
CA LYS A 116 -3.78 4.37 -8.04
C LYS A 116 -4.14 5.36 -9.14
N ARG A 117 -3.20 5.57 -10.08
CA ARG A 117 -3.37 6.48 -11.22
C ARG A 117 -3.70 5.69 -12.50
N ALA A 118 -3.78 6.40 -13.62
CA ALA A 118 -4.16 5.79 -14.90
C ALA A 118 -3.22 4.65 -15.34
N ASN A 119 -1.94 4.73 -14.94
CA ASN A 119 -0.95 3.69 -15.19
C ASN A 119 -1.25 2.34 -14.51
N SER A 120 -2.20 2.29 -13.58
CA SER A 120 -2.62 1.06 -12.89
C SER A 120 -3.79 0.34 -13.58
N ASP A 121 -4.42 0.95 -14.57
CA ASP A 121 -5.62 0.42 -15.21
C ASP A 121 -5.33 -0.93 -15.89
N PRO A 122 -6.15 -1.97 -15.64
CA PRO A 122 -6.00 -3.24 -16.38
C PRO A 122 -6.33 -3.04 -17.87
N SER A 123 -5.79 -3.90 -18.73
CA SER A 123 -6.06 -3.87 -20.18
C SER A 123 -7.56 -3.82 -20.48
N PRO A 124 -8.03 -2.87 -21.28
CA PRO A 124 -9.44 -2.82 -21.68
C PRO A 124 -9.82 -3.97 -22.63
N ASP A 125 -8.87 -4.51 -23.37
CA ASP A 125 -9.11 -5.59 -24.32
C ASP A 125 -9.22 -6.94 -23.61
N ASP A 126 -8.32 -7.22 -22.64
CA ASP A 126 -8.31 -8.48 -21.91
C ASP A 126 -9.32 -8.49 -20.75
N HIS A 127 -9.55 -7.33 -20.13
CA HIS A 127 -10.35 -7.19 -18.92
C HIS A 127 -11.33 -6.01 -18.97
N PRO A 128 -12.21 -5.87 -19.97
CA PRO A 128 -13.04 -4.68 -20.20
C PRO A 128 -13.94 -4.33 -19.02
N ARG A 129 -14.50 -5.35 -18.35
CA ARG A 129 -15.35 -5.15 -17.16
C ARG A 129 -14.56 -4.62 -15.96
N TRP A 130 -13.36 -5.18 -15.74
CA TRP A 130 -12.49 -4.75 -14.65
C TRP A 130 -11.87 -3.39 -14.92
N ASN A 131 -11.47 -3.07 -16.15
CA ASN A 131 -10.99 -1.76 -16.54
C ASN A 131 -12.02 -0.67 -16.17
N LYS A 132 -13.27 -0.83 -16.58
CA LYS A 132 -14.34 0.13 -16.28
C LYS A 132 -14.58 0.29 -14.78
N ARG A 133 -14.58 -0.82 -14.02
CA ARG A 133 -14.78 -0.80 -12.56
C ARG A 133 -13.60 -0.17 -11.84
N HIS A 134 -12.38 -0.53 -12.22
CA HIS A 134 -11.14 -0.02 -11.64
C HIS A 134 -11.04 1.51 -11.80
N ARG A 135 -11.24 2.02 -13.00
CA ARG A 135 -11.20 3.46 -13.31
C ARG A 135 -12.21 4.28 -12.51
N ARG A 136 -13.37 3.71 -12.20
CA ARG A 136 -14.38 4.37 -11.37
C ARG A 136 -14.03 4.36 -9.88
N ALA A 137 -13.36 3.32 -9.42
CA ALA A 137 -13.11 3.08 -8.01
C ALA A 137 -11.76 3.61 -7.52
N ARG A 138 -10.76 3.80 -8.41
CA ARG A 138 -9.38 4.11 -8.02
C ARG A 138 -9.14 5.50 -7.48
N HIS A 139 -10.05 6.46 -7.71
CA HIS A 139 -9.91 7.84 -7.29
C HIS A 139 -11.16 8.30 -6.53
N VAL A 140 -11.00 8.50 -5.23
CA VAL A 140 -12.08 8.91 -4.31
C VAL A 140 -11.57 10.08 -3.43
N PRO A 141 -11.62 11.33 -3.93
CA PRO A 141 -11.03 12.49 -3.27
C PRO A 141 -11.49 12.69 -1.82
N ALA A 142 -12.77 12.47 -1.55
CA ALA A 142 -13.31 12.60 -0.18
C ALA A 142 -12.65 11.64 0.82
N VAL A 143 -12.29 10.43 0.38
CA VAL A 143 -11.59 9.45 1.23
C VAL A 143 -10.15 9.91 1.47
N ILE A 144 -9.44 10.33 0.42
CA ILE A 144 -8.06 10.83 0.54
C ILE A 144 -7.99 11.99 1.53
N ARG A 145 -8.84 13.02 1.37
CA ARG A 145 -8.90 14.15 2.30
C ARG A 145 -9.14 13.71 3.73
N LYS A 146 -10.07 12.78 3.93
CA LYS A 146 -10.38 12.26 5.27
C LYS A 146 -9.19 11.52 5.89
N LEU A 147 -8.46 10.72 5.10
CA LEU A 147 -7.29 9.98 5.58
C LEU A 147 -6.14 10.92 5.96
N VAL A 148 -5.77 11.87 5.09
CA VAL A 148 -4.65 12.79 5.32
C VAL A 148 -4.93 13.81 6.44
N THR A 149 -6.20 14.10 6.70
CA THR A 149 -6.60 14.99 7.80
C THR A 149 -6.63 14.26 9.15
N LYS A 150 -7.06 12.98 9.15
CA LYS A 150 -7.28 12.25 10.40
C LYS A 150 -6.00 11.59 10.92
N TYR A 151 -5.10 11.14 10.05
CA TYR A 151 -3.96 10.31 10.41
C TYR A 151 -2.62 10.96 10.12
N SER A 152 -1.57 10.55 10.84
CA SER A 152 -0.22 10.69 10.32
C SER A 152 -0.13 9.84 9.05
N TYR A 153 0.44 10.40 7.95
CA TYR A 153 0.36 9.75 6.65
C TYR A 153 1.65 9.87 5.85
N GLN A 154 1.77 8.98 4.89
CA GLN A 154 2.62 9.09 3.69
C GLN A 154 1.79 8.73 2.45
N LEU A 155 2.09 9.37 1.32
CA LEU A 155 1.57 8.97 0.00
C LEU A 155 2.68 8.26 -0.78
N LYS A 156 2.35 7.17 -1.46
CA LYS A 156 3.29 6.40 -2.27
C LYS A 156 2.70 6.16 -3.66
N PHE A 157 3.35 6.66 -4.71
CA PHE A 157 2.93 6.49 -6.08
C PHE A 157 3.88 5.57 -6.84
N VAL A 158 3.31 4.62 -7.59
CA VAL A 158 4.06 3.74 -8.49
C VAL A 158 4.31 4.47 -9.80
N ILE A 159 5.58 4.54 -10.19
CA ILE A 159 6.08 5.30 -11.34
C ILE A 159 6.73 4.36 -12.34
N ASP A 160 6.21 4.32 -13.56
CA ASP A 160 6.76 3.58 -14.69
C ASP A 160 7.49 4.50 -15.68
N THR A 161 6.90 5.66 -15.94
CA THR A 161 7.36 6.62 -16.94
C THR A 161 7.39 8.05 -16.39
N PRO A 162 8.12 9.00 -17.01
CA PRO A 162 8.07 10.41 -16.63
C PRO A 162 6.66 11.02 -16.61
N ARG A 163 5.76 10.54 -17.49
CA ARG A 163 4.36 10.98 -17.52
C ARG A 163 3.62 10.68 -16.20
N ASP A 164 3.99 9.60 -15.51
CA ASP A 164 3.38 9.28 -14.21
C ASP A 164 3.74 10.33 -13.17
N CYS A 165 4.93 10.92 -13.26
CA CYS A 165 5.34 12.04 -12.39
C CYS A 165 4.50 13.30 -12.65
N GLU A 166 4.16 13.59 -13.91
CA GLU A 166 3.24 14.68 -14.26
C GLU A 166 1.86 14.43 -13.64
N GLN A 167 1.33 13.21 -13.74
CA GLN A 167 0.07 12.82 -13.11
C GLN A 167 0.09 12.92 -11.58
N VAL A 168 1.24 12.72 -10.93
CA VAL A 168 1.39 12.97 -9.49
C VAL A 168 1.31 14.46 -9.19
N SER A 169 1.94 15.31 -9.99
CA SER A 169 1.86 16.76 -9.84
C SER A 169 0.42 17.28 -10.01
N GLU A 170 -0.27 16.84 -11.06
CA GLU A 170 -1.70 17.13 -11.25
C GLU A 170 -2.57 16.64 -10.06
N TYR A 171 -2.25 15.46 -9.52
CA TYR A 171 -2.95 14.95 -8.35
C TYR A 171 -2.76 15.85 -7.13
N LEU A 172 -1.56 16.36 -6.90
CA LEU A 172 -1.27 17.24 -5.76
C LEU A 172 -1.90 18.64 -5.92
N GLU A 173 -2.17 19.09 -7.14
CA GLU A 173 -2.97 20.31 -7.36
C GLU A 173 -4.41 20.16 -6.87
N GLU A 174 -4.97 18.94 -6.96
CA GLU A 174 -6.30 18.64 -6.39
C GLU A 174 -6.27 18.59 -4.84
N PHE A 175 -5.12 18.32 -4.24
CA PHE A 175 -4.96 18.14 -2.78
C PHE A 175 -3.87 19.07 -2.22
N PRO A 176 -4.09 20.39 -2.17
CA PRO A 176 -3.09 21.35 -1.70
C PRO A 176 -2.73 21.18 -0.21
N GLU A 177 -3.55 20.45 0.54
CA GLU A 177 -3.28 20.07 1.93
C GLU A 177 -2.18 18.99 2.10
N ILE A 178 -1.78 18.32 1.02
CA ILE A 178 -0.75 17.28 1.05
C ILE A 178 0.64 17.91 0.92
N SER A 179 1.50 17.71 1.94
CA SER A 179 2.89 18.12 1.89
C SER A 179 3.71 17.22 0.95
N ARG A 180 4.48 17.82 0.03
CA ARG A 180 5.37 17.11 -0.90
C ARG A 180 6.40 16.22 -0.18
N GLU A 181 6.86 16.63 0.98
CA GLU A 181 7.80 15.87 1.82
C GLU A 181 7.25 14.54 2.33
N ARG A 182 5.93 14.35 2.26
CA ARG A 182 5.24 13.11 2.60
C ARG A 182 4.89 12.26 1.37
N VAL A 183 5.32 12.69 0.19
CA VAL A 183 5.05 12.01 -1.08
C VAL A 183 6.28 11.25 -1.52
N TYR A 184 6.10 9.96 -1.73
CA TYR A 184 7.10 8.99 -2.16
C TYR A 184 6.82 8.56 -3.59
N LEU A 185 7.82 8.63 -4.46
CA LEU A 185 7.77 8.10 -5.82
C LEU A 185 8.56 6.78 -5.85
N MET A 186 7.88 5.71 -6.22
CA MET A 186 8.39 4.36 -6.19
C MET A 186 8.48 3.80 -7.61
N PRO A 187 9.66 3.36 -8.08
CA PRO A 187 9.81 2.80 -9.41
C PRO A 187 8.98 1.50 -9.54
N LEU A 188 8.28 1.35 -10.66
CA LEU A 188 7.68 0.08 -11.05
C LEU A 188 8.78 -0.89 -11.43
N GLY A 189 8.71 -2.13 -10.96
CA GLY A 189 9.67 -3.18 -11.31
C GLY A 189 9.55 -4.38 -10.40
N THR A 190 9.99 -5.51 -10.88
CA THR A 190 10.00 -6.81 -10.21
C THR A 190 11.39 -7.42 -10.11
N THR A 191 12.36 -6.81 -10.78
CA THR A 191 13.78 -7.17 -10.73
C THR A 191 14.64 -5.97 -10.32
N ALA A 192 15.84 -6.25 -9.80
CA ALA A 192 16.78 -5.20 -9.42
C ALA A 192 17.17 -4.31 -10.61
N GLU A 193 17.34 -4.91 -11.80
CA GLU A 193 17.69 -4.22 -13.03
C GLU A 193 16.59 -3.25 -13.47
N GLU A 194 15.33 -3.66 -13.41
CA GLU A 194 14.19 -2.79 -13.73
C GLU A 194 14.08 -1.61 -12.77
N LEU A 195 14.30 -1.87 -11.48
CA LEU A 195 14.23 -0.85 -10.43
C LEU A 195 15.37 0.15 -10.56
N GLU A 196 16.59 -0.30 -10.86
CA GLU A 196 17.75 0.57 -11.04
C GLU A 196 17.60 1.44 -12.29
N ALA A 197 17.21 0.85 -13.43
CA ALA A 197 16.99 1.60 -14.67
C ALA A 197 15.98 2.75 -14.51
N ARG A 198 14.92 2.51 -13.74
CA ARG A 198 13.95 3.58 -13.42
C ARG A 198 14.49 4.50 -12.32
N GLY A 199 15.26 3.99 -11.38
CA GLY A 199 15.87 4.74 -10.30
C GLY A 199 16.85 5.80 -10.79
N GLU A 200 17.60 5.54 -11.87
CA GLU A 200 18.58 6.47 -12.44
C GLU A 200 17.98 7.85 -12.77
N TRP A 201 16.79 7.89 -13.35
CA TRP A 201 16.14 9.15 -13.69
C TRP A 201 15.15 9.63 -12.61
N LEU A 202 14.55 8.70 -11.85
CA LEU A 202 13.52 9.04 -10.87
C LEU A 202 14.12 9.68 -9.60
N ARG A 203 15.30 9.25 -9.16
CA ARG A 203 16.00 9.86 -7.99
C ARG A 203 16.26 11.35 -8.20
N PRO A 204 16.95 11.78 -9.28
CA PRO A 204 17.15 13.21 -9.55
C PRO A 204 15.84 13.99 -9.68
N TYR A 205 14.82 13.37 -10.27
CA TYR A 205 13.50 14.01 -10.35
C TYR A 205 12.88 14.24 -8.96
N CYS A 206 12.97 13.26 -8.06
CA CYS A 206 12.52 13.43 -6.67
C CYS A 206 13.20 14.59 -5.97
N ASP A 207 14.54 14.67 -6.06
CA ASP A 207 15.35 15.72 -5.43
C ASP A 207 14.97 17.11 -5.96
N GLN A 208 14.81 17.26 -7.28
CA GLN A 208 14.44 18.53 -7.92
C GLN A 208 13.04 19.00 -7.58
N ASN A 209 12.10 18.07 -7.29
CA ASN A 209 10.70 18.37 -7.07
C ASN A 209 10.24 18.21 -5.62
N GLN A 210 11.18 18.04 -4.68
CA GLN A 210 10.90 17.90 -3.25
C GLN A 210 10.04 16.67 -2.90
N PHE A 211 10.13 15.62 -3.71
CA PHE A 211 9.56 14.32 -3.41
C PHE A 211 10.60 13.41 -2.75
N ARG A 212 10.14 12.34 -2.11
CA ARG A 212 11.00 11.29 -1.59
C ARG A 212 11.07 10.14 -2.60
N PHE A 213 12.27 9.67 -2.89
CA PHE A 213 12.44 8.42 -3.61
C PHE A 213 12.13 7.24 -2.69
N CYS A 214 11.32 6.29 -3.16
CA CYS A 214 10.98 5.06 -2.41
C CYS A 214 11.60 3.85 -3.09
N PRO A 215 12.68 3.27 -2.57
CA PRO A 215 13.18 2.00 -3.06
C PRO A 215 12.20 0.88 -2.75
N ARG A 216 12.33 -0.24 -3.47
CA ARG A 216 11.61 -1.50 -3.18
C ARG A 216 12.61 -2.50 -2.59
N MET A 217 13.08 -2.24 -1.37
CA MET A 217 14.15 -3.02 -0.73
C MET A 217 13.81 -4.49 -0.57
N GLN A 218 12.52 -4.84 -0.43
CA GLN A 218 12.09 -6.24 -0.37
C GLN A 218 12.44 -7.02 -1.65
N ILE A 219 12.47 -6.36 -2.82
CA ILE A 219 12.89 -6.99 -4.08
C ILE A 219 14.39 -7.25 -4.06
N GLU A 220 15.17 -6.29 -3.56
CA GLU A 220 16.62 -6.43 -3.42
C GLU A 220 17.00 -7.50 -2.39
N TRP A 221 16.32 -7.51 -1.23
CA TRP A 221 16.62 -8.45 -0.15
C TRP A 221 16.16 -9.88 -0.41
N PHE A 222 14.97 -10.03 -1.00
CA PHE A 222 14.27 -11.33 -1.03
C PHE A 222 13.77 -11.74 -2.42
N GLY A 223 13.82 -10.84 -3.42
CA GLY A 223 13.12 -11.03 -4.70
C GLY A 223 11.59 -11.02 -4.52
N LEU A 224 10.87 -11.69 -5.43
CA LEU A 224 9.41 -11.81 -5.38
C LEU A 224 8.94 -13.05 -4.61
N ARG A 225 9.49 -13.31 -3.43
CA ARG A 225 9.05 -14.43 -2.61
C ARG A 225 7.86 -14.01 -1.75
N GLN A 226 6.92 -14.94 -1.54
CA GLN A 226 5.83 -14.73 -0.57
C GLN A 226 6.34 -14.93 0.86
N ALA A 227 5.74 -14.22 1.82
CA ALA A 227 6.03 -14.32 3.25
C ALA A 227 7.53 -14.07 3.61
N THR A 228 8.15 -13.09 2.95
CA THR A 228 9.55 -12.69 3.22
C THR A 228 9.67 -11.24 3.62
#